data_ed00923d2b68fa12162b9e752bc69947
#
_entry.id   ed00923d2b68fa12162b9e752bc69947
#
_cell.length_a   1.000
_cell.length_b   1.000
_cell.length_c   1.000
_cell.angle_alpha   90.00
_cell.angle_beta   90.00
_cell.angle_gamma   90.00
#
_symmetry.space_group_name_H-M   'P 1'
#
loop_
_entity.id
_entity.type
_entity.pdbx_description
1 polymer ?
#
loop_
_entity_poly.entity_id
_entity_poly.type
_entity_poly.pdbx_seq_one_letter_code
_entity_poly.pdbx_strand_id
1 'polypeptide(L)' 'MKIIIGAYDAATRTVHVTFEQGAIEHKRAVNACLDAEGSYDEAATAARVHDVARGVAQKILVGAITEPETIPQA' A
#
# COMPACT_ATOMS: atom_id res chain seq x y z
N MET A 1 8.99 -9.13 -2.64
CA MET A 1 8.60 -7.70 -2.48
C MET A 1 8.66 -7.31 -1.01
N LYS A 2 9.27 -6.19 -0.72
CA LYS A 2 9.29 -5.64 0.62
C LYS A 2 8.09 -4.69 0.80
N ILE A 3 7.39 -4.82 1.91
CA ILE A 3 6.21 -4.00 2.22
C ILE A 3 6.47 -3.27 3.53
N ILE A 4 6.35 -1.95 3.49
CA ILE A 4 6.51 -1.11 4.69
C ILE A 4 5.20 -0.41 4.92
N ILE A 5 4.55 -0.70 6.04
CA ILE A 5 3.29 -0.07 6.43
C ILE A 5 3.61 1.05 7.41
N GLY A 6 3.28 2.27 7.02
CA GLY A 6 3.50 3.45 7.86
C GLY A 6 2.39 3.66 8.89
N ALA A 7 2.41 4.83 9.51
CA ALA A 7 1.46 5.18 10.56
C ALA A 7 0.03 5.32 10.00
N TYR A 8 -0.94 5.00 10.84
CA TYR A 8 -2.35 5.23 10.54
C TYR A 8 -2.68 6.72 10.63
N ASP A 9 -3.35 7.22 9.60
CA ASP A 9 -3.88 8.60 9.59
C ASP A 9 -5.39 8.55 9.85
N ALA A 10 -5.79 8.98 11.04
CA ALA A 10 -7.19 8.94 11.43
C ALA A 10 -8.05 9.95 10.65
N ALA A 11 -7.46 11.03 10.16
CA ALA A 11 -8.20 12.03 9.40
C ALA A 11 -8.68 11.50 8.07
N THR A 12 -7.86 10.68 7.40
CA THR A 12 -8.19 10.09 6.10
C THR A 12 -8.56 8.61 6.21
N ARG A 13 -8.36 7.99 7.38
CA ARG A 13 -8.54 6.56 7.63
C ARG A 13 -7.72 5.70 6.68
N THR A 14 -6.48 6.11 6.46
CA THR A 14 -5.55 5.42 5.57
C THR A 14 -4.22 5.15 6.27
N VAL A 15 -3.45 4.23 5.68
CA VAL A 15 -2.05 4.04 6.03
C VAL A 15 -1.21 4.30 4.78
N HIS A 16 -0.05 4.91 4.96
CA HIS A 16 0.90 5.07 3.86
C HIS A 16 1.73 3.80 3.74
N VAL A 17 1.77 3.23 2.55
CA VAL A 17 2.46 1.97 2.32
C VAL A 17 3.49 2.15 1.22
N THR A 18 4.67 1.59 1.45
CA THR A 18 5.74 1.53 0.46
C THR A 18 5.91 0.09 0.02
N PHE A 19 5.86 -0.13 -1.28
CA PHE A 19 6.13 -1.43 -1.91
C PHE A 19 7.45 -1.32 -2.65
N GLU A 20 8.41 -2.18 -2.30
CA GLU A 20 9.73 -2.18 -2.94
C GLU A 20 9.98 -3.53 -3.59
N GLN A 21 10.39 -3.50 -4.85
CA GLN A 21 10.79 -4.70 -5.59
C GLN A 21 11.98 -4.37 -6.47
N GLY A 22 13.15 -4.89 -6.11
CA GLY A 22 14.38 -4.53 -6.79
C GLY A 22 14.65 -3.03 -6.65
N ALA A 23 14.85 -2.35 -7.78
CA ALA A 23 15.06 -0.90 -7.81
C ALA A 23 13.75 -0.11 -7.85
N ILE A 24 12.62 -0.77 -7.88
CA ILE A 24 11.30 -0.13 -7.99
C ILE A 24 10.74 0.11 -6.60
N GLU A 25 10.32 1.34 -6.35
CA GLU A 25 9.65 1.74 -5.12
C GLU A 25 8.34 2.42 -5.48
N HIS A 26 7.24 1.92 -4.94
CA HIS A 26 5.90 2.47 -5.16
C HIS A 26 5.27 2.80 -3.83
N LYS A 27 4.88 4.05 -3.66
CA LYS A 27 4.23 4.55 -2.45
C LYS A 27 2.77 4.88 -2.74
N ARG A 28 1.89 4.45 -1.85
CA ARG A 28 0.47 4.79 -1.96
C ARG A 28 -0.20 4.75 -0.61
N ALA A 29 -1.33 5.47 -0.51
CA ALA A 29 -2.21 5.36 0.64
C ALA A 29 -3.17 4.17 0.41
N VAL A 30 -3.36 3.37 1.46
CA VAL A 30 -4.28 2.24 1.44
C VAL A 30 -5.33 2.47 2.52
N ASN A 31 -6.60 2.26 2.20
CA ASN A 31 -7.66 2.39 3.18
C ASN A 31 -7.44 1.43 4.33
N ALA A 32 -7.44 1.96 5.54
CA ALA A 32 -7.30 1.15 6.75
C ALA A 32 -8.59 0.38 7.02
N CYS A 33 -8.46 -0.78 7.63
CA CYS A 33 -9.60 -1.52 8.16
C CYS A 33 -9.84 -1.07 9.60
N LEU A 34 -11.11 -0.94 9.96
CA LEU A 34 -11.52 -0.58 11.31
C LEU A 34 -12.26 -1.76 11.92
N ASP A 35 -12.14 -1.91 13.23
CA ASP A 35 -12.89 -2.92 13.95
C ASP A 35 -14.34 -2.48 14.19
N ALA A 36 -15.10 -3.31 14.91
CA ALA A 36 -16.51 -3.03 15.20
C ALA A 36 -16.71 -1.76 16.03
N GLU A 37 -15.68 -1.29 16.72
CA GLU A 37 -15.71 -0.09 17.55
C GLU A 37 -15.20 1.15 16.81
N GLY A 38 -14.83 1.00 15.54
CA GLY A 38 -14.30 2.10 14.74
C GLY A 38 -12.83 2.39 14.98
N SER A 39 -12.13 1.51 15.68
CA SER A 39 -10.69 1.65 15.94
C SER A 39 -9.88 0.97 14.84
N TYR A 40 -8.66 1.48 14.63
CA TYR A 40 -7.76 0.92 13.63
C TYR A 40 -7.46 -0.56 13.92
N ASP A 41 -7.78 -1.42 12.96
CA ASP A 41 -7.50 -2.85 13.02
C ASP A 41 -6.22 -3.13 12.23
N GLU A 42 -5.11 -3.24 12.95
CA GLU A 42 -3.80 -3.43 12.32
C GLU A 42 -3.71 -4.74 11.55
N ALA A 43 -4.22 -5.83 12.11
CA ALA A 43 -4.13 -7.14 11.46
C ALA A 43 -4.96 -7.19 10.17
N ALA A 44 -6.19 -6.67 10.20
CA ALA A 44 -7.05 -6.63 9.02
C ALA A 44 -6.48 -5.69 7.96
N THR A 45 -5.89 -4.57 8.37
CA THR A 45 -5.24 -3.63 7.47
C THR A 45 -4.03 -4.28 6.80
N ALA A 46 -3.22 -5.02 7.55
CA ALA A 46 -2.08 -5.74 7.00
C ALA A 46 -2.53 -6.75 5.93
N ALA A 47 -3.61 -7.48 6.18
CA ALA A 47 -4.17 -8.41 5.19
C ALA A 47 -4.60 -7.68 3.91
N ARG A 48 -5.25 -6.53 4.05
CA ARG A 48 -5.63 -5.70 2.89
C ARG A 48 -4.40 -5.21 2.12
N VAL A 49 -3.37 -4.77 2.83
CA VAL A 49 -2.12 -4.32 2.20
C VAL A 49 -1.47 -5.46 1.41
N HIS A 50 -1.48 -6.68 1.93
CA HIS A 50 -0.95 -7.83 1.21
C HIS A 50 -1.75 -8.13 -0.07
N ASP A 51 -3.07 -7.92 -0.06
CA ASP A 51 -3.88 -8.05 -1.26
C ASP A 51 -3.55 -6.97 -2.28
N VAL A 52 -3.35 -5.73 -1.83
CA VAL A 52 -2.90 -4.63 -2.69
C VAL A 52 -1.52 -4.93 -3.28
N ALA A 53 -0.63 -5.53 -2.47
CA ALA A 53 0.71 -5.89 -2.92
C ALA A 53 0.69 -6.82 -4.12
N ARG A 54 -0.24 -7.75 -4.19
CA ARG A 54 -0.39 -8.64 -5.35
C ARG A 54 -0.66 -7.85 -6.62
N GLY A 55 -1.55 -6.85 -6.56
CA GLY A 55 -1.84 -5.98 -7.70
C GLY A 55 -0.64 -5.12 -8.07
N VAL A 56 0.09 -4.60 -7.08
CA VAL A 56 1.31 -3.82 -7.32
C VAL A 56 2.37 -4.68 -7.99
N ALA A 57 2.59 -5.90 -7.49
CA ALA A 57 3.57 -6.83 -8.07
C ALA A 57 3.22 -7.16 -9.53
N GLN A 58 1.94 -7.36 -9.83
CA GLN A 58 1.49 -7.62 -11.19
C GLN A 58 1.74 -6.42 -12.10
N LYS A 59 1.50 -5.21 -11.62
CA LYS A 59 1.74 -3.98 -12.39
C LYS A 59 3.23 -3.77 -12.64
N ILE A 60 4.09 -4.09 -11.68
CA ILE A 60 5.54 -4.04 -11.88
C ILE A 60 5.94 -5.04 -12.94
N LEU A 61 5.42 -6.26 -12.86
CA LEU A 61 5.74 -7.33 -13.81
C LEU A 61 5.37 -6.95 -15.26
N VAL A 62 4.22 -6.30 -15.47
CA VAL A 62 3.78 -5.90 -16.80
C VAL A 62 4.29 -4.51 -17.22
N GLY A 63 5.11 -3.86 -16.39
CA GLY A 63 5.71 -2.57 -16.72
C GLY A 63 4.84 -1.36 -16.47
N ALA A 64 3.71 -1.49 -15.78
CA ALA A 64 2.85 -0.34 -15.45
C ALA A 64 3.42 0.52 -14.32
N ILE A 65 4.23 -0.09 -13.43
CA ILE A 65 4.98 0.59 -12.37
C ILE A 65 6.46 0.31 -12.64
N THR A 66 7.19 1.29 -13.13
CA THR A 66 8.58 1.11 -13.59
C THR A 66 9.58 2.02 -12.92
N GLU A 67 9.14 3.01 -12.16
CA GLU A 67 10.02 4.01 -11.57
C GLU A 67 9.90 4.05 -10.05
N PRO A 68 10.99 4.35 -9.33
CA PRO A 68 10.88 4.73 -7.94
C PRO A 68 9.97 5.95 -7.81
N GLU A 69 9.07 5.96 -6.84
CA GLU A 69 8.14 7.06 -6.62
C GLU A 69 7.36 7.42 -7.88
N THR A 70 6.76 6.43 -8.51
CA THR A 70 5.96 6.65 -9.70
C THR A 70 4.86 7.68 -9.44
N ILE A 71 4.85 8.74 -10.25
CA ILE A 71 3.78 9.72 -10.25
C ILE A 71 2.84 9.33 -11.38
N PRO A 72 1.58 9.01 -11.08
CA PRO A 72 0.63 8.65 -12.11
C PRO A 72 0.47 9.80 -13.12
N GLN A 73 0.60 9.48 -14.38
CA GLN A 73 0.29 10.42 -15.42
C GLN A 73 -1.17 10.29 -15.78
N ALA A 74 -1.82 11.40 -15.87
CA ALA A 74 -3.23 11.42 -16.25
C ALA A 74 -3.41 10.96 -17.71
#